data_5bf5e4f47624427704af4f735d83e353
#
_entry.id   5bf5e4f47624427704af4f735d83e353
#
_cell.length_a   1.000
_cell.length_b   1.000
_cell.length_c   1.000
_cell.angle_alpha   90.00
_cell.angle_beta   90.00
_cell.angle_gamma   90.00
#
_symmetry.space_group_name_H-M   'P 1'
#
loop_
_entity.id
_entity.type
_entity.pdbx_description
1 polymer ?
#
loop_
_entity_poly.entity_id
_entity_poly.type
_entity_poly.pdbx_seq_one_letter_code
_entity_poly.pdbx_strand_id
1 'polypeptide(L)'
;MSSNGAALIQLQGIKKVFYTDEVETHALADVHLEIKQGDYVSIAGPSGCGKTTLLSLLGLLDTPTEGTYLLEDRPVANLSAAERARIRNRRIGFIFQAFNLIGDLTVYENVELPLTYRGMAGAERKQRSQAALERVGMSHRAKHYPAQLSGGQQQRVAVARAVVGDPAILLADEPTGNLDSTNGEAVMELLRELHRGGATVCMVTHDPRYAQHADRTVQLFDGRVVEEQGSGVGGRVSGEPHASPKSLTPGT
;
A
#
# COMPACT_ATOMS: atom_id res chain seq x y z
N MET A 1 10.40 23.38 -1.06
CA MET A 1 9.66 23.54 -2.31
C MET A 1 8.80 22.31 -2.45
N SER A 2 7.50 22.42 -2.18
CA SER A 2 6.56 21.32 -2.34
C SER A 2 6.43 21.02 -3.83
N SER A 3 6.99 19.90 -4.29
CA SER A 3 6.71 19.41 -5.64
C SER A 3 5.23 19.04 -5.68
N ASN A 4 4.47 19.79 -6.46
CA ASN A 4 3.09 19.42 -6.79
C ASN A 4 3.15 18.20 -7.70
N GLY A 5 3.38 17.01 -7.11
CA GLY A 5 3.52 15.75 -7.85
C GLY A 5 2.24 15.46 -8.61
N ALA A 6 2.38 14.90 -9.83
CA ALA A 6 1.23 14.43 -10.59
C ALA A 6 0.47 13.36 -9.80
N ALA A 7 -0.85 13.35 -9.90
CA ALA A 7 -1.67 12.33 -9.27
C ALA A 7 -1.33 10.95 -9.87
N LEU A 8 -0.88 10.02 -9.02
CA LEU A 8 -0.61 8.65 -9.42
C LEU A 8 -1.86 7.78 -9.33
N ILE A 9 -2.62 7.96 -8.26
CA ILE A 9 -3.89 7.26 -8.01
C ILE A 9 -4.96 8.28 -7.67
N GLN A 10 -6.14 8.14 -8.28
CA GLN A 10 -7.34 8.90 -7.93
C GLN A 10 -8.52 7.95 -7.80
N LEU A 11 -9.14 7.96 -6.64
CA LEU A 11 -10.39 7.29 -6.33
C LEU A 11 -11.49 8.33 -6.14
N GLN A 12 -12.63 8.15 -6.80
CA GLN A 12 -13.78 9.06 -6.71
C GLN A 12 -15.06 8.26 -6.53
N GLY A 13 -15.69 8.42 -5.37
CA GLY A 13 -16.97 7.76 -5.05
C GLY A 13 -16.86 6.24 -5.04
N ILE A 14 -15.71 5.67 -4.65
CA ILE A 14 -15.50 4.22 -4.68
C ILE A 14 -16.39 3.54 -3.65
N LYS A 15 -17.18 2.57 -4.14
CA LYS A 15 -17.93 1.63 -3.32
C LYS A 15 -17.47 0.19 -3.58
N LYS A 16 -17.47 -0.61 -2.54
CA LYS A 16 -17.28 -2.06 -2.66
C LYS A 16 -18.30 -2.78 -1.80
N VAL A 17 -19.15 -3.55 -2.46
CA VAL A 17 -20.16 -4.40 -1.83
C VAL A 17 -19.85 -5.85 -2.15
N PHE A 18 -19.88 -6.68 -1.13
CA PHE A 18 -19.81 -8.14 -1.27
C PHE A 18 -21.21 -8.70 -1.06
N TYR A 19 -21.65 -9.53 -1.98
CA TYR A 19 -22.94 -10.21 -1.94
C TYR A 19 -22.74 -11.68 -1.60
N THR A 20 -23.43 -12.15 -0.58
CA THR A 20 -23.63 -13.57 -0.30
C THR A 20 -25.11 -13.88 -0.43
N ASP A 21 -25.50 -15.15 -0.42
CA ASP A 21 -26.90 -15.57 -0.60
C ASP A 21 -27.86 -14.94 0.45
N GLU A 22 -27.33 -14.51 1.61
CA GLU A 22 -28.13 -14.02 2.73
C GLU A 22 -27.78 -12.60 3.18
N VAL A 23 -26.60 -12.07 2.81
CA VAL A 23 -26.09 -10.81 3.39
C VAL A 23 -25.38 -9.97 2.33
N GLU A 24 -25.66 -8.68 2.37
CA GLU A 24 -24.96 -7.63 1.65
C GLU A 24 -23.99 -6.91 2.61
N THR A 25 -22.69 -6.94 2.31
CA THR A 25 -21.67 -6.30 3.15
C THR A 25 -21.04 -5.14 2.39
N HIS A 26 -21.28 -3.92 2.87
CA HIS A 26 -20.66 -2.70 2.36
C HIS A 26 -19.27 -2.54 2.97
N ALA A 27 -18.25 -3.01 2.26
CA ALA A 27 -16.86 -2.93 2.73
C ALA A 27 -16.25 -1.55 2.51
N LEU A 28 -16.65 -0.84 1.44
CA LEU A 28 -16.30 0.55 1.17
C LEU A 28 -17.54 1.33 0.72
N ALA A 29 -17.69 2.56 1.22
CA ALA A 29 -18.84 3.41 1.00
C ALA A 29 -18.41 4.85 0.70
N ASP A 30 -18.40 5.21 -0.59
CA ASP A 30 -18.07 6.58 -1.06
C ASP A 30 -16.65 7.03 -0.71
N VAL A 31 -15.64 6.22 -1.05
CA VAL A 31 -14.23 6.56 -0.79
C VAL A 31 -13.71 7.50 -1.87
N HIS A 32 -13.16 8.63 -1.42
CA HIS A 32 -12.38 9.57 -2.21
C HIS A 32 -10.94 9.56 -1.68
N LEU A 33 -9.96 9.36 -2.54
CA LEU A 33 -8.55 9.32 -2.18
C LEU A 33 -7.68 9.70 -3.36
N GLU A 34 -6.71 10.59 -3.15
CA GLU A 34 -5.67 10.89 -4.10
C GLU A 34 -4.31 10.50 -3.52
N ILE A 35 -3.47 9.81 -4.30
CA ILE A 35 -2.07 9.52 -3.97
C ILE A 35 -1.22 10.12 -5.09
N LYS A 36 -0.29 11.00 -4.73
CA LYS A 36 0.64 11.63 -5.68
C LYS A 36 1.90 10.80 -5.83
N GLN A 37 2.59 10.97 -6.94
CA GLN A 37 3.89 10.37 -7.13
C GLN A 37 4.87 10.91 -6.07
N GLY A 38 5.57 9.98 -5.39
CA GLY A 38 6.49 10.30 -4.30
C GLY A 38 5.83 10.46 -2.93
N ASP A 39 4.52 10.28 -2.78
CA ASP A 39 3.87 10.27 -1.47
C ASP A 39 4.25 9.02 -0.65
N TYR A 40 4.36 9.20 0.66
CA TYR A 40 4.25 8.09 1.62
C TYR A 40 2.95 8.23 2.41
N VAL A 41 1.98 7.38 2.12
CA VAL A 41 0.64 7.41 2.72
C VAL A 41 0.46 6.21 3.65
N SER A 42 -0.02 6.46 4.87
CA SER A 42 -0.51 5.43 5.78
C SER A 42 -2.03 5.40 5.77
N ILE A 43 -2.63 4.21 5.68
CA ILE A 43 -4.07 3.99 5.87
C ILE A 43 -4.25 3.34 7.23
N ALA A 44 -4.92 4.04 8.14
CA ALA A 44 -5.18 3.61 9.50
C ALA A 44 -6.68 3.49 9.77
N GLY A 45 -7.05 2.74 10.81
CA GLY A 45 -8.43 2.56 11.22
C GLY A 45 -8.65 1.25 11.98
N PRO A 46 -9.80 1.05 12.62
CA PRO A 46 -10.11 -0.15 13.39
C PRO A 46 -10.14 -1.42 12.53
N SER A 47 -10.10 -2.58 13.17
CA SER A 47 -10.27 -3.85 12.46
C SER A 47 -11.62 -3.91 11.77
N GLY A 48 -11.67 -4.46 10.56
CA GLY A 48 -12.91 -4.59 9.79
C GLY A 48 -13.39 -3.32 9.07
N CYS A 49 -12.73 -2.16 9.22
CA CYS A 49 -13.20 -0.91 8.60
C CYS A 49 -12.98 -0.81 7.07
N GLY A 50 -12.42 -1.85 6.42
CA GLY A 50 -12.24 -1.88 4.96
C GLY A 50 -10.82 -1.64 4.45
N LYS A 51 -9.78 -1.54 5.31
CA LYS A 51 -8.38 -1.26 4.90
C LYS A 51 -7.83 -2.24 3.87
N THR A 52 -7.93 -3.54 4.14
CA THR A 52 -7.47 -4.59 3.22
C THR A 52 -8.27 -4.59 1.92
N THR A 53 -9.58 -4.28 1.97
CA THR A 53 -10.40 -4.13 0.77
C THR A 53 -9.93 -2.94 -0.06
N LEU A 54 -9.68 -1.79 0.58
CA LEU A 54 -9.15 -0.62 -0.11
C LEU A 54 -7.78 -0.91 -0.74
N LEU A 55 -6.87 -1.55 0.00
CA LEU A 55 -5.55 -1.94 -0.52
C LEU A 55 -5.68 -2.93 -1.69
N SER A 56 -6.64 -3.86 -1.65
CA SER A 56 -6.90 -4.80 -2.74
C SER A 56 -7.39 -4.10 -4.01
N LEU A 57 -8.21 -3.06 -3.87
CA LEU A 57 -8.64 -2.23 -5.00
C LEU A 57 -7.48 -1.42 -5.56
N LEU A 58 -6.72 -0.72 -4.69
CA LEU A 58 -5.51 0.01 -5.10
C LEU A 58 -4.52 -0.90 -5.83
N GLY A 59 -4.44 -2.15 -5.39
CA GLY A 59 -3.57 -3.18 -5.96
C GLY A 59 -4.11 -3.86 -7.23
N LEU A 60 -5.30 -3.49 -7.72
CA LEU A 60 -5.96 -4.16 -8.85
C LEU A 60 -6.14 -5.68 -8.64
N LEU A 61 -6.21 -6.13 -7.38
CA LEU A 61 -6.54 -7.50 -7.01
C LEU A 61 -8.05 -7.73 -7.10
N ASP A 62 -8.82 -6.67 -6.81
CA ASP A 62 -10.27 -6.65 -6.91
C ASP A 62 -10.74 -5.44 -7.73
N THR A 63 -12.05 -5.33 -7.98
CA THR A 63 -12.68 -4.22 -8.70
C THR A 63 -13.70 -3.53 -7.80
N PRO A 64 -13.88 -2.20 -7.90
CA PRO A 64 -14.95 -1.52 -7.21
C PRO A 64 -16.32 -1.96 -7.77
N THR A 65 -17.36 -1.88 -6.95
CA THR A 65 -18.75 -2.06 -7.39
C THR A 65 -19.25 -0.81 -8.11
N GLU A 66 -18.86 0.36 -7.61
CA GLU A 66 -19.19 1.68 -8.18
C GLU A 66 -18.02 2.64 -7.99
N GLY A 67 -18.06 3.76 -8.72
CA GLY A 67 -17.08 4.84 -8.64
C GLY A 67 -16.03 4.77 -9.73
N THR A 68 -15.12 5.75 -9.71
CA THR A 68 -14.02 5.89 -10.69
C THR A 68 -12.68 5.63 -10.03
N TYR A 69 -11.86 4.79 -10.66
CA TYR A 69 -10.48 4.57 -10.28
C TYR A 69 -9.56 4.89 -11.46
N LEU A 70 -8.72 5.92 -11.30
CA LEU A 70 -7.67 6.29 -12.25
C LEU A 70 -6.29 5.93 -11.68
N LEU A 71 -5.48 5.26 -12.47
CA LEU A 71 -4.06 5.02 -12.23
C LEU A 71 -3.27 5.70 -13.36
N GLU A 72 -2.45 6.71 -13.03
CA GLU A 72 -1.74 7.54 -14.01
C GLU A 72 -2.71 8.08 -15.09
N ASP A 73 -3.79 8.71 -14.63
CA ASP A 73 -4.88 9.28 -15.44
C ASP A 73 -5.62 8.28 -16.36
N ARG A 74 -5.36 6.96 -16.20
CA ARG A 74 -6.02 5.90 -16.97
C ARG A 74 -7.11 5.22 -16.14
N PRO A 75 -8.34 5.09 -16.66
CA PRO A 75 -9.40 4.36 -15.96
C PRO A 75 -9.08 2.87 -15.89
N VAL A 76 -9.10 2.32 -14.68
CA VAL A 76 -8.74 0.91 -14.42
C VAL A 76 -9.85 0.09 -13.75
N ALA A 77 -10.99 0.70 -13.40
CA ALA A 77 -12.08 0.04 -12.71
C ALA A 77 -12.71 -1.11 -13.52
N ASN A 78 -12.82 -0.94 -14.85
CA ASN A 78 -13.54 -1.87 -15.75
C ASN A 78 -12.62 -2.74 -16.61
N LEU A 79 -11.35 -2.87 -16.25
CA LEU A 79 -10.39 -3.69 -17.00
C LEU A 79 -10.65 -5.18 -16.79
N SER A 80 -10.38 -5.98 -17.84
CA SER A 80 -10.37 -7.44 -17.73
C SER A 80 -9.32 -7.92 -16.71
N ALA A 81 -9.51 -9.14 -16.21
CA ALA A 81 -8.56 -9.75 -15.27
C ALA A 81 -7.12 -9.81 -15.82
N ALA A 82 -6.99 -10.08 -17.14
CA ALA A 82 -5.69 -10.14 -17.81
C ALA A 82 -5.01 -8.76 -17.91
N GLU A 83 -5.77 -7.70 -18.19
CA GLU A 83 -5.26 -6.33 -18.24
C GLU A 83 -4.85 -5.85 -16.85
N ARG A 84 -5.69 -6.08 -15.82
CA ARG A 84 -5.33 -5.80 -14.43
C ARG A 84 -4.04 -6.50 -14.02
N ALA A 85 -3.88 -7.78 -14.35
CA ALA A 85 -2.67 -8.54 -14.04
C ALA A 85 -1.42 -7.96 -14.70
N ARG A 86 -1.52 -7.49 -15.97
CA ARG A 86 -0.40 -6.83 -16.66
C ARG A 86 -0.03 -5.50 -16.05
N ILE A 87 -1.01 -4.65 -15.71
CA ILE A 87 -0.78 -3.36 -15.06
C ILE A 87 -0.20 -3.59 -13.67
N ARG A 88 -0.81 -4.47 -12.87
CA ARG A 88 -0.33 -4.82 -11.53
C ARG A 88 1.12 -5.26 -11.54
N ASN A 89 1.49 -6.19 -12.41
CA ASN A 89 2.87 -6.65 -12.51
C ASN A 89 3.87 -5.52 -12.84
N ARG A 90 3.45 -4.52 -13.64
CA ARG A 90 4.35 -3.45 -14.10
C ARG A 90 4.40 -2.24 -13.20
N ARG A 91 3.28 -1.92 -12.53
CA ARG A 91 3.11 -0.63 -11.83
C ARG A 91 3.02 -0.75 -10.32
N ILE A 92 2.78 -1.96 -9.79
CA ILE A 92 2.48 -2.17 -8.38
C ILE A 92 3.43 -3.22 -7.80
N GLY A 93 4.11 -2.85 -6.72
CA GLY A 93 4.86 -3.78 -5.88
C GLY A 93 4.09 -4.09 -4.60
N PHE A 94 3.95 -5.36 -4.23
CA PHE A 94 3.25 -5.77 -3.02
C PHE A 94 4.20 -6.27 -1.94
N ILE A 95 3.94 -5.83 -0.70
CA ILE A 95 4.59 -6.28 0.51
C ILE A 95 3.48 -6.73 1.47
N PHE A 96 3.41 -8.02 1.79
CA PHE A 96 2.36 -8.59 2.62
C PHE A 96 2.88 -8.93 4.03
N GLN A 97 1.99 -8.95 5.00
CA GLN A 97 2.27 -9.38 6.37
C GLN A 97 2.84 -10.81 6.42
N ALA A 98 2.29 -11.72 5.65
CA ALA A 98 2.69 -13.14 5.61
C ALA A 98 3.84 -13.41 4.60
N PHE A 99 4.58 -12.38 4.15
CA PHE A 99 5.68 -12.43 3.18
C PHE A 99 5.28 -12.98 1.80
N ASN A 100 4.45 -14.00 1.73
CA ASN A 100 3.94 -14.65 0.51
C ASN A 100 5.09 -15.06 -0.44
N LEU A 101 6.18 -15.58 0.11
CA LEU A 101 7.25 -16.19 -0.67
C LEU A 101 6.84 -17.61 -1.08
N ILE A 102 7.22 -18.00 -2.29
CA ILE A 102 6.99 -19.35 -2.79
C ILE A 102 8.08 -20.26 -2.18
N GLY A 103 7.66 -21.22 -1.36
CA GLY A 103 8.55 -22.07 -0.56
C GLY A 103 9.51 -22.92 -1.40
N ASP A 104 9.07 -23.38 -2.57
CA ASP A 104 9.85 -24.22 -3.49
C ASP A 104 10.81 -23.43 -4.40
N LEU A 105 10.79 -22.11 -4.32
CA LEU A 105 11.70 -21.23 -5.02
C LEU A 105 12.77 -20.68 -4.08
N THR A 106 13.99 -20.55 -4.58
CA THR A 106 15.05 -19.85 -3.86
C THR A 106 14.70 -18.38 -3.65
N VAL A 107 15.45 -17.70 -2.79
CA VAL A 107 15.39 -16.24 -2.58
C VAL A 107 15.54 -15.49 -3.91
N TYR A 108 16.54 -15.88 -4.71
CA TYR A 108 16.77 -15.26 -6.02
C TYR A 108 15.56 -15.45 -6.95
N GLU A 109 15.05 -16.66 -7.08
CA GLU A 109 13.90 -16.97 -7.95
C GLU A 109 12.64 -16.26 -7.51
N ASN A 110 12.38 -16.15 -6.20
CA ASN A 110 11.27 -15.35 -5.67
C ASN A 110 11.36 -13.89 -6.11
N VAL A 111 12.55 -13.28 -6.06
CA VAL A 111 12.76 -11.89 -6.49
C VAL A 111 12.69 -11.75 -8.00
N GLU A 112 13.20 -12.71 -8.78
CA GLU A 112 13.17 -12.68 -10.25
C GLU A 112 11.77 -12.85 -10.84
N LEU A 113 10.85 -13.50 -10.11
CA LEU A 113 9.56 -13.96 -10.61
C LEU A 113 8.72 -12.87 -11.31
N PRO A 114 8.56 -11.63 -10.80
CA PRO A 114 7.83 -10.57 -11.48
C PRO A 114 8.42 -10.21 -12.85
N LEU A 115 9.73 -10.27 -12.98
CA LEU A 115 10.43 -9.97 -14.23
C LEU A 115 10.27 -11.08 -15.26
N THR A 116 10.19 -12.33 -14.79
CA THR A 116 9.89 -13.49 -15.63
C THR A 116 8.50 -13.37 -16.27
N TYR A 117 7.49 -12.99 -15.49
CA TYR A 117 6.15 -12.74 -15.99
C TYR A 117 6.06 -11.55 -16.97
N ARG A 118 7.01 -10.60 -16.90
CA ARG A 118 7.12 -9.51 -17.89
C ARG A 118 7.70 -9.96 -19.23
N GLY A 119 8.26 -11.17 -19.32
CA GLY A 119 8.98 -11.65 -20.48
C GLY A 119 10.34 -10.95 -20.69
N MET A 120 10.95 -10.41 -19.62
CA MET A 120 12.24 -9.71 -19.66
C MET A 120 13.37 -10.67 -20.00
N ALA A 121 14.40 -10.19 -20.75
CA ALA A 121 15.54 -10.99 -21.12
C ALA A 121 16.33 -11.47 -19.90
N GLY A 122 16.88 -12.71 -19.95
CA GLY A 122 17.51 -13.36 -18.80
C GLY A 122 18.69 -12.57 -18.20
N ALA A 123 19.52 -11.93 -19.04
CA ALA A 123 20.63 -11.11 -18.57
C ALA A 123 20.15 -9.88 -17.76
N GLU A 124 19.11 -9.20 -18.24
CA GLU A 124 18.51 -8.06 -17.54
C GLU A 124 17.81 -8.50 -16.24
N ARG A 125 17.04 -9.62 -16.27
CA ARG A 125 16.44 -10.18 -15.04
C ARG A 125 17.48 -10.43 -13.98
N LYS A 126 18.61 -11.08 -14.36
CA LYS A 126 19.71 -11.38 -13.45
C LYS A 126 20.28 -10.12 -12.83
N GLN A 127 20.58 -9.11 -13.62
CA GLN A 127 21.12 -7.83 -13.15
C GLN A 127 20.19 -7.15 -12.16
N ARG A 128 18.89 -7.02 -12.51
CA ARG A 128 17.90 -6.36 -11.65
C ARG A 128 17.65 -7.12 -10.35
N SER A 129 17.56 -8.45 -10.41
CA SER A 129 17.34 -9.29 -9.22
C SER A 129 18.54 -9.23 -8.27
N GLN A 130 19.77 -9.22 -8.79
CA GLN A 130 20.97 -9.07 -7.97
C GLN A 130 21.00 -7.69 -7.30
N ALA A 131 20.73 -6.61 -8.03
CA ALA A 131 20.68 -5.26 -7.49
C ALA A 131 19.57 -5.10 -6.41
N ALA A 132 18.39 -5.71 -6.62
CA ALA A 132 17.32 -5.69 -5.63
C ALA A 132 17.69 -6.44 -4.35
N LEU A 133 18.35 -7.60 -4.46
CA LEU A 133 18.84 -8.35 -3.30
C LEU A 133 19.97 -7.62 -2.56
N GLU A 134 20.85 -6.94 -3.28
CA GLU A 134 21.90 -6.12 -2.68
C GLU A 134 21.30 -4.95 -1.88
N ARG A 135 20.31 -4.26 -2.45
CA ARG A 135 19.61 -3.13 -1.80
C ARG A 135 18.98 -3.50 -0.46
N VAL A 136 18.52 -4.74 -0.30
CA VAL A 136 17.92 -5.23 0.97
C VAL A 136 18.91 -6.03 1.82
N GLY A 137 20.19 -6.13 1.44
CA GLY A 137 21.25 -6.85 2.16
C GLY A 137 21.11 -8.38 2.13
N MET A 138 20.43 -8.94 1.11
CA MET A 138 20.14 -10.38 1.02
C MET A 138 20.92 -11.15 -0.06
N SER A 139 21.89 -10.53 -0.73
CA SER A 139 22.68 -11.16 -1.78
C SER A 139 23.38 -12.45 -1.33
N HIS A 140 23.86 -12.50 -0.08
CA HIS A 140 24.53 -13.67 0.50
C HIS A 140 23.57 -14.86 0.74
N ARG A 141 22.27 -14.64 0.69
CA ARG A 141 21.21 -15.64 0.85
C ARG A 141 20.49 -16.02 -0.45
N ALA A 142 20.95 -15.52 -1.59
CA ALA A 142 20.30 -15.69 -2.90
C ALA A 142 19.91 -17.14 -3.25
N LYS A 143 20.72 -18.12 -2.82
CA LYS A 143 20.53 -19.57 -3.08
C LYS A 143 19.74 -20.30 -1.97
N HIS A 144 19.36 -19.61 -0.90
CA HIS A 144 18.58 -20.21 0.19
C HIS A 144 17.09 -20.27 -0.17
N TYR A 145 16.38 -21.15 0.49
CA TYR A 145 14.92 -21.24 0.41
C TYR A 145 14.26 -20.46 1.57
N PRO A 146 13.01 -19.99 1.42
CA PRO A 146 12.30 -19.24 2.45
C PRO A 146 12.32 -19.89 3.84
N ALA A 147 12.16 -21.20 3.92
CA ALA A 147 12.20 -21.97 5.18
C ALA A 147 13.54 -21.89 5.95
N GLN A 148 14.62 -21.47 5.29
CA GLN A 148 15.94 -21.30 5.88
C GLN A 148 16.22 -19.86 6.37
N LEU A 149 15.21 -18.98 6.32
CA LEU A 149 15.32 -17.56 6.64
C LEU A 149 14.52 -17.22 7.90
N SER A 150 15.03 -16.27 8.68
CA SER A 150 14.21 -15.64 9.73
C SER A 150 13.06 -14.81 9.12
N GLY A 151 12.03 -14.50 9.92
CA GLY A 151 10.90 -13.67 9.46
C GLY A 151 11.35 -12.32 8.89
N GLY A 152 12.27 -11.63 9.56
CA GLY A 152 12.83 -10.37 9.07
C GLY A 152 13.60 -10.52 7.75
N GLN A 153 14.32 -11.63 7.56
CA GLN A 153 14.98 -11.93 6.29
C GLN A 153 13.95 -12.22 5.19
N GLN A 154 12.89 -12.98 5.48
CA GLN A 154 11.83 -13.25 4.53
C GLN A 154 11.13 -11.95 4.10
N GLN A 155 10.87 -11.04 5.03
CA GLN A 155 10.25 -9.76 4.71
C GLN A 155 11.17 -8.89 3.83
N ARG A 156 12.47 -8.85 4.09
CA ARG A 156 13.44 -8.16 3.21
C ARG A 156 13.41 -8.74 1.79
N VAL A 157 13.31 -10.06 1.64
CA VAL A 157 13.15 -10.70 0.32
C VAL A 157 11.83 -10.32 -0.34
N ALA A 158 10.73 -10.25 0.43
CA ALA A 158 9.44 -9.78 -0.08
C ALA A 158 9.51 -8.31 -0.57
N VAL A 159 10.23 -7.45 0.16
CA VAL A 159 10.52 -6.07 -0.28
C VAL A 159 11.34 -6.06 -1.57
N ALA A 160 12.42 -6.86 -1.67
CA ALA A 160 13.21 -6.96 -2.90
C ALA A 160 12.36 -7.39 -4.10
N ARG A 161 11.48 -8.39 -3.92
CA ARG A 161 10.52 -8.84 -4.94
C ARG A 161 9.57 -7.72 -5.36
N ALA A 162 9.11 -6.89 -4.41
CA ALA A 162 8.22 -5.79 -4.69
C ALA A 162 8.88 -4.70 -5.54
N VAL A 163 10.16 -4.40 -5.29
CA VAL A 163 10.87 -3.28 -5.96
C VAL A 163 11.61 -3.68 -7.23
N VAL A 164 11.87 -4.98 -7.47
CA VAL A 164 12.71 -5.47 -8.57
C VAL A 164 12.26 -4.99 -9.94
N GLY A 165 10.97 -4.76 -10.09
CA GLY A 165 10.33 -4.33 -11.33
C GLY A 165 10.26 -2.81 -11.50
N ASP A 166 10.78 -2.03 -10.57
CA ASP A 166 10.64 -0.58 -10.56
C ASP A 166 9.17 -0.13 -10.68
N PRO A 167 8.33 -0.48 -9.69
CA PRO A 167 6.91 -0.14 -9.71
C PRO A 167 6.68 1.35 -9.47
N ALA A 168 5.52 1.86 -9.93
CA ALA A 168 5.09 3.23 -9.66
C ALA A 168 4.67 3.43 -8.20
N ILE A 169 4.16 2.37 -7.54
CA ILE A 169 3.75 2.38 -6.14
C ILE A 169 4.06 1.06 -5.45
N LEU A 170 4.45 1.15 -4.19
CA LEU A 170 4.56 0.04 -3.25
C LEU A 170 3.33 0.02 -2.35
N LEU A 171 2.61 -1.10 -2.33
CA LEU A 171 1.47 -1.33 -1.44
C LEU A 171 1.91 -2.31 -0.34
N ALA A 172 1.90 -1.86 0.91
CA ALA A 172 2.32 -2.64 2.05
C ALA A 172 1.13 -2.92 2.97
N ASP A 173 0.78 -4.20 3.14
CA ASP A 173 -0.28 -4.66 4.03
C ASP A 173 0.34 -5.20 5.32
N GLU A 174 0.27 -4.41 6.41
CA GLU A 174 0.80 -4.76 7.73
C GLU A 174 2.25 -5.30 7.66
N PRO A 175 3.21 -4.58 7.04
CA PRO A 175 4.51 -5.14 6.66
C PRO A 175 5.37 -5.60 7.84
N THR A 176 4.99 -5.25 9.07
CA THR A 176 5.70 -5.60 10.31
C THR A 176 4.91 -6.54 11.21
N GLY A 177 3.68 -6.92 10.85
CA GLY A 177 2.74 -7.61 11.74
C GLY A 177 3.19 -9.00 12.21
N ASN A 178 4.10 -9.67 11.48
CA ASN A 178 4.67 -10.97 11.83
C ASN A 178 6.14 -10.88 12.28
N LEU A 179 6.61 -9.69 12.67
CA LEU A 179 8.00 -9.45 13.04
C LEU A 179 8.12 -9.02 14.51
N ASP A 180 9.24 -9.35 15.12
CA ASP A 180 9.64 -8.70 16.36
C ASP A 180 9.99 -7.22 16.12
N SER A 181 10.08 -6.43 17.20
CA SER A 181 10.28 -4.99 17.12
C SER A 181 11.55 -4.60 16.36
N THR A 182 12.66 -5.35 16.55
CA THR A 182 13.94 -5.04 15.91
C THR A 182 13.87 -5.25 14.39
N ASN A 183 13.29 -6.38 13.96
CA ASN A 183 13.12 -6.66 12.54
C ASN A 183 12.05 -5.75 11.91
N GLY A 184 11.01 -5.39 12.68
CA GLY A 184 9.98 -4.43 12.26
C GLY A 184 10.59 -3.06 11.94
N GLU A 185 11.37 -2.49 12.88
CA GLU A 185 12.08 -1.22 12.66
C GLU A 185 13.00 -1.26 11.43
N ALA A 186 13.73 -2.36 11.25
CA ALA A 186 14.63 -2.51 10.09
C ALA A 186 13.87 -2.55 8.75
N VAL A 187 12.67 -3.13 8.72
CA VAL A 187 11.80 -3.13 7.53
C VAL A 187 11.23 -1.73 7.29
N MET A 188 10.80 -1.04 8.36
CA MET A 188 10.29 0.33 8.23
C MET A 188 11.35 1.32 7.76
N GLU A 189 12.62 1.19 8.25
CA GLU A 189 13.71 2.01 7.74
C GLU A 189 13.99 1.73 6.26
N LEU A 190 13.95 0.47 5.84
CA LEU A 190 14.09 0.13 4.42
C LEU A 190 12.98 0.77 3.56
N LEU A 191 11.72 0.80 4.02
CA LEU A 191 10.63 1.49 3.31
C LEU A 191 10.86 3.00 3.24
N ARG A 192 11.39 3.62 4.31
CA ARG A 192 11.78 5.04 4.31
C ARG A 192 12.91 5.32 3.33
N GLU A 193 13.93 4.46 3.26
CA GLU A 193 15.03 4.60 2.30
C GLU A 193 14.51 4.51 0.85
N LEU A 194 13.59 3.59 0.58
CA LEU A 194 12.92 3.48 -0.72
C LEU A 194 12.16 4.76 -1.07
N HIS A 195 11.39 5.30 -0.11
CA HIS A 195 10.64 6.55 -0.28
C HIS A 195 11.57 7.76 -0.50
N ARG A 196 12.64 7.92 0.30
CA ARG A 196 13.66 8.96 0.09
C ARG A 196 14.33 8.85 -1.29
N GLY A 197 14.40 7.64 -1.85
CA GLY A 197 14.82 7.37 -3.22
C GLY A 197 13.78 7.66 -4.29
N GLY A 198 12.60 8.23 -3.91
CA GLY A 198 11.54 8.65 -4.83
C GLY A 198 10.42 7.62 -5.03
N ALA A 199 10.43 6.49 -4.31
CA ALA A 199 9.32 5.54 -4.40
C ALA A 199 8.04 6.10 -3.75
N THR A 200 6.89 5.89 -4.39
CA THR A 200 5.58 6.11 -3.77
C THR A 200 5.23 4.91 -2.90
N VAL A 201 4.79 5.14 -1.67
CA VAL A 201 4.47 4.08 -0.71
C VAL A 201 3.06 4.31 -0.16
N CYS A 202 2.22 3.28 -0.18
CA CYS A 202 0.94 3.25 0.53
C CYS A 202 0.95 2.04 1.48
N MET A 203 0.86 2.30 2.77
CA MET A 203 0.96 1.30 3.81
C MET A 203 -0.35 1.23 4.61
N VAL A 204 -0.85 0.03 4.82
CA VAL A 204 -1.87 -0.25 5.83
C VAL A 204 -1.16 -0.69 7.11
N THR A 205 -1.48 -0.08 8.23
CA THR A 205 -1.00 -0.51 9.54
C THR A 205 -2.00 -0.13 10.64
N HIS A 206 -2.06 -0.95 11.68
CA HIS A 206 -2.78 -0.64 12.91
C HIS A 206 -1.85 -0.12 14.02
N ASP A 207 -0.52 -0.14 13.81
CA ASP A 207 0.47 0.36 14.76
C ASP A 207 0.71 1.86 14.54
N PRO A 208 0.31 2.73 15.50
CA PRO A 208 0.50 4.18 15.39
C PRO A 208 1.97 4.60 15.25
N ARG A 209 2.91 3.81 15.82
CA ARG A 209 4.36 4.08 15.72
C ARG A 209 4.82 4.04 14.28
N TYR A 210 4.31 3.07 13.51
CA TYR A 210 4.67 2.92 12.10
C TYR A 210 3.89 3.86 11.19
N ALA A 211 2.63 4.20 11.54
CA ALA A 211 1.86 5.21 10.81
C ALA A 211 2.55 6.58 10.75
N GLN A 212 3.27 6.96 11.82
CA GLN A 212 4.02 8.24 11.90
C GLN A 212 5.18 8.36 10.90
N HIS A 213 5.57 7.27 10.25
CA HIS A 213 6.63 7.28 9.24
C HIS A 213 6.14 7.79 7.88
N ALA A 214 4.83 7.85 7.67
CA ALA A 214 4.22 8.37 6.45
C ALA A 214 4.13 9.91 6.47
N ASP A 215 4.13 10.52 5.28
CA ASP A 215 3.95 11.97 5.13
C ASP A 215 2.53 12.40 5.53
N ARG A 216 1.56 11.51 5.35
CA ARG A 216 0.17 11.70 5.76
C ARG A 216 -0.51 10.38 6.10
N THR A 217 -1.50 10.47 6.99
CA THR A 217 -2.33 9.34 7.40
C THR A 217 -3.76 9.58 6.97
N VAL A 218 -4.33 8.60 6.28
CA VAL A 218 -5.74 8.53 5.89
C VAL A 218 -6.46 7.66 6.90
N GLN A 219 -7.41 8.23 7.63
CA GLN A 219 -8.23 7.51 8.59
C GLN A 219 -9.45 6.90 7.89
N LEU A 220 -9.54 5.57 7.94
CA LEU A 220 -10.68 4.82 7.42
C LEU A 220 -11.57 4.34 8.56
N PHE A 221 -12.88 4.62 8.49
CA PHE A 221 -13.87 4.19 9.45
C PHE A 221 -15.15 3.77 8.70
N ASP A 222 -15.66 2.57 8.99
CA ASP A 222 -16.88 2.00 8.36
C ASP A 222 -16.89 2.16 6.82
N GLY A 223 -15.77 1.83 6.17
CA GLY A 223 -15.64 1.91 4.72
C GLY A 223 -15.56 3.32 4.14
N ARG A 224 -15.36 4.36 4.96
CA ARG A 224 -15.26 5.77 4.54
C ARG A 224 -13.95 6.38 4.98
N VAL A 225 -13.42 7.29 4.17
CA VAL A 225 -12.34 8.18 4.61
C VAL A 225 -12.98 9.29 5.46
N VAL A 226 -12.58 9.36 6.74
CA VAL A 226 -13.14 10.33 7.69
C VAL A 226 -12.21 11.49 7.98
N GLU A 227 -10.89 11.31 7.83
CA GLU A 227 -9.89 12.32 8.10
C GLU A 227 -8.61 12.05 7.31
N GLU A 228 -7.94 13.10 6.86
CA GLU A 228 -6.57 13.06 6.36
C GLU A 228 -5.69 13.98 7.21
N GLN A 229 -4.69 13.39 7.89
CA GLN A 229 -3.74 14.13 8.72
C GLN A 229 -2.37 14.15 8.03
N GLY A 230 -1.87 15.35 7.70
CA GLY A 230 -0.48 15.54 7.28
C GLY A 230 0.47 15.45 8.47
N SER A 231 1.61 14.79 8.35
CA SER A 231 2.68 14.75 9.36
C SER A 231 3.54 16.04 9.36
N GLY A 232 2.96 17.18 8.95
CA GLY A 232 3.65 18.46 8.89
C GLY A 232 3.79 19.12 10.26
N VAL A 233 5.00 19.31 10.70
CA VAL A 233 5.35 20.31 11.73
C VAL A 233 4.94 21.69 11.20
N GLY A 234 3.83 22.23 11.70
CA GLY A 234 3.41 23.61 11.51
C GLY A 234 2.34 23.87 10.46
N GLY A 235 1.09 23.78 10.85
CA GLY A 235 -0.03 24.32 10.12
C GLY A 235 -1.28 24.39 11.00
N ARG A 236 -1.50 25.56 11.61
CA ARG A 236 -2.77 25.86 12.30
C ARG A 236 -3.92 25.69 11.34
N VAL A 237 -4.80 24.76 11.59
CA VAL A 237 -6.11 24.71 10.97
C VAL A 237 -7.01 25.69 11.73
N SER A 238 -7.40 26.77 11.08
CA SER A 238 -8.46 27.67 11.54
C SER A 238 -9.81 26.97 11.37
N GLY A 239 -10.25 26.24 12.40
CA GLY A 239 -11.62 25.77 12.51
C GLY A 239 -12.45 26.83 13.18
N GLU A 240 -13.36 27.46 12.45
CA GLU A 240 -14.40 28.29 13.04
C GLU A 240 -15.35 27.43 13.90
N PRO A 241 -15.68 27.88 15.11
CA PRO A 241 -16.63 27.15 15.95
C PRO A 241 -18.06 27.33 15.44
N HIS A 242 -18.68 26.25 15.04
CA HIS A 242 -20.15 26.21 14.81
C HIS A 242 -20.88 26.60 16.10
N ALA A 243 -21.68 27.66 15.99
CA ALA A 243 -22.51 28.23 17.06
C ALA A 243 -23.50 27.20 17.59
N SER A 244 -23.51 27.03 18.90
CA SER A 244 -24.51 26.27 19.65
C SER A 244 -25.91 26.86 19.49
N PRO A 245 -26.97 26.06 19.39
CA PRO A 245 -28.33 26.55 19.39
C PRO A 245 -28.72 27.05 20.79
N LYS A 246 -29.30 28.27 20.84
CA LYS A 246 -29.83 28.92 22.03
C LYS A 246 -30.91 28.07 22.69
N SER A 247 -30.75 27.83 23.98
CA SER A 247 -31.79 27.31 24.87
C SER A 247 -32.98 28.26 24.93
N LEU A 248 -34.16 27.78 24.53
CA LEU A 248 -35.47 28.41 24.83
C LEU A 248 -35.87 28.05 26.27
N THR A 249 -35.85 29.05 27.14
CA THR A 249 -36.52 29.01 28.45
C THR A 249 -38.01 29.18 28.28
N PRO A 250 -38.84 28.37 28.96
CA PRO A 250 -40.28 28.64 29.02
C PRO A 250 -40.56 29.72 30.07
N GLY A 251 -41.18 30.81 29.62
CA GLY A 251 -41.74 31.84 30.49
C GLY A 251 -43.13 31.42 31.00
N THR A 252 -43.34 31.73 32.23
CA THR A 252 -44.57 31.65 33.06
C THR A 252 -45.88 31.95 32.35
#